data_1380f6bf64d50879458d7c24b3c8f235
#
_entry.id   1380f6bf64d50879458d7c24b3c8f235
#
_cell.length_a   1.000
_cell.length_b   1.000
_cell.length_c   1.000
_cell.angle_alpha   90.00
_cell.angle_beta   90.00
_cell.angle_gamma   90.00
#
_symmetry.space_group_name_H-M   'P 1'
#
loop_
_entity.id
_entity.type
_entity.pdbx_description
1 polymer ?
#
loop_
_entity_poly.entity_id
_entity_poly.type
_entity_poly.pdbx_seq_one_letter_code
_entity_poly.pdbx_strand_id
1 'polypeptide(L)'
;MMAAVIAAGLNGVEKGMKLTAKSITGTNEGSDNVPRAPRTLIETTQVFKKSDAARDWFGDEFVDHFAATREWEWRQWLDAVTDWERQRYFEII
;
A
#
# COMPACT_ATOMS: atom_id res chain seq x y z
N MET A 1 -10.81 3.23 -1.63
CA MET A 1 -10.66 2.73 -0.24
C MET A 1 -11.92 2.03 0.27
N MET A 2 -13.10 2.65 0.27
CA MET A 2 -14.35 2.03 0.76
C MET A 2 -14.69 0.72 0.04
N ALA A 3 -14.62 0.66 -1.28
CA ALA A 3 -14.86 -0.57 -2.04
C ALA A 3 -13.94 -1.73 -1.65
N ALA A 4 -12.67 -1.46 -1.37
CA ALA A 4 -11.72 -2.48 -0.92
C ALA A 4 -12.07 -3.05 0.45
N VAL A 5 -12.51 -2.21 1.38
CA VAL A 5 -12.95 -2.65 2.72
C VAL A 5 -14.21 -3.52 2.61
N ILE A 6 -15.18 -3.13 1.78
CA ILE A 6 -16.40 -3.91 1.55
C ILE A 6 -16.05 -5.25 0.89
N ALA A 7 -15.22 -5.27 -0.15
CA ALA A 7 -14.79 -6.49 -0.81
C ALA A 7 -14.05 -7.45 0.13
N ALA A 8 -13.16 -6.92 0.97
CA ALA A 8 -12.48 -7.72 2.00
C ALA A 8 -13.45 -8.32 3.02
N GLY A 9 -14.44 -7.53 3.47
CA GLY A 9 -15.48 -8.00 4.38
C GLY A 9 -16.32 -9.12 3.78
N LEU A 10 -16.79 -8.95 2.55
CA LEU A 10 -17.56 -9.97 1.82
C LEU A 10 -16.75 -11.26 1.62
N ASN A 11 -15.49 -11.14 1.23
CA ASN A 11 -14.60 -12.30 1.10
C ASN A 11 -14.43 -13.04 2.43
N GLY A 12 -14.32 -12.30 3.53
CA GLY A 12 -14.27 -12.90 4.87
C GLY A 12 -15.51 -13.69 5.23
N VAL A 13 -16.69 -13.16 4.89
CA VAL A 13 -17.98 -13.83 5.10
C VAL A 13 -18.10 -15.08 4.23
N GLU A 14 -17.81 -14.99 2.95
CA GLU A 14 -17.88 -16.12 2.00
C GLU A 14 -16.95 -17.27 2.38
N LYS A 15 -15.74 -16.96 2.85
CA LYS A 15 -14.75 -17.96 3.27
C LYS A 15 -14.87 -18.40 4.74
N GLY A 16 -15.82 -17.84 5.49
CA GLY A 16 -16.01 -18.13 6.91
C GLY A 16 -14.75 -17.84 7.73
N MET A 17 -14.00 -16.78 7.37
CA MET A 17 -12.72 -16.45 8.01
C MET A 17 -12.94 -16.02 9.45
N LYS A 18 -12.07 -16.51 10.33
CA LYS A 18 -12.04 -16.10 11.74
C LYS A 18 -10.81 -15.24 12.01
N LEU A 19 -10.96 -14.28 12.91
CA LEU A 19 -9.85 -13.44 13.33
C LEU A 19 -8.82 -14.29 14.10
N THR A 20 -7.62 -14.41 13.55
CA THR A 20 -6.51 -15.16 14.16
C THR A 20 -5.45 -14.24 14.78
N ALA A 21 -5.46 -12.95 14.41
CA ALA A 21 -4.55 -11.96 14.96
C ALA A 21 -4.91 -11.64 16.41
N LYS A 22 -3.88 -11.52 17.26
CA LYS A 22 -4.07 -11.05 18.63
C LYS A 22 -4.40 -9.56 18.64
N SER A 23 -5.28 -9.16 19.57
CA SER A 23 -5.53 -7.76 19.84
C SER A 23 -4.24 -7.08 20.32
N ILE A 24 -3.94 -5.92 19.76
CA ILE A 24 -2.79 -5.11 20.13
C ILE A 24 -3.29 -3.91 20.92
N THR A 25 -2.74 -3.74 22.12
CA THR A 25 -3.03 -2.60 22.99
C THR A 25 -1.79 -1.69 23.06
N GLY A 26 -1.97 -0.40 22.84
CA GLY A 26 -0.89 0.59 22.86
C GLY A 26 -0.25 0.86 21.50
N THR A 27 0.90 1.54 21.50
CA THR A 27 1.67 1.84 20.30
C THR A 27 2.51 0.64 19.89
N ASN A 28 2.43 0.25 18.62
CA ASN A 28 3.21 -0.87 18.04
C ASN A 28 4.63 -0.48 17.60
N GLU A 29 5.13 0.64 18.06
CA GLU A 29 6.49 1.05 17.76
C GLU A 29 7.48 0.05 18.36
N GLY A 30 8.07 -0.78 17.50
CA GLY A 30 9.08 -1.76 17.89
C GLY A 30 8.62 -3.21 18.08
N SER A 31 7.36 -3.54 17.78
CA SER A 31 6.91 -4.94 17.78
C SER A 31 7.33 -5.64 16.49
N ASP A 32 8.31 -6.53 16.57
CA ASP A 32 8.84 -7.30 15.42
C ASP A 32 7.87 -8.35 14.87
N ASN A 33 6.79 -8.65 15.60
CA ASN A 33 5.84 -9.73 15.27
C ASN A 33 4.59 -9.25 14.53
N VAL A 34 4.49 -7.95 14.18
CA VAL A 34 3.33 -7.40 13.49
C VAL A 34 3.71 -7.08 12.04
N PRO A 35 2.99 -7.64 11.05
CA PRO A 35 3.21 -7.27 9.65
C PRO A 35 3.03 -5.77 9.45
N ARG A 36 4.02 -5.12 8.84
CA ARG A 36 3.97 -3.69 8.56
C ARG A 36 3.43 -3.44 7.15
N ALA A 37 2.63 -2.40 7.01
CA ALA A 37 2.23 -1.93 5.70
C ALA A 37 3.46 -1.37 4.94
N PRO A 38 3.48 -1.49 3.60
CA PRO A 38 4.51 -0.86 2.78
C PRO A 38 4.57 0.66 3.04
N ARG A 39 5.77 1.23 2.98
CA ARG A 39 5.98 2.64 3.35
C ARG A 39 5.92 3.59 2.15
N THR A 40 6.21 3.10 0.96
CA THR A 40 6.28 3.93 -0.23
C THR A 40 5.15 3.61 -1.21
N LEU A 41 4.82 4.58 -2.05
CA LEU A 41 3.81 4.41 -3.09
C LEU A 41 4.17 3.26 -4.05
N ILE A 42 5.44 3.15 -4.44
CA ILE A 42 5.87 2.10 -5.36
C ILE A 42 5.78 0.70 -4.75
N GLU A 43 6.19 0.52 -3.50
CA GLU A 43 6.06 -0.76 -2.79
C GLU A 43 4.60 -1.18 -2.68
N THR A 44 3.72 -0.27 -2.27
CA THR A 44 2.27 -0.53 -2.17
C THR A 44 1.68 -0.88 -3.53
N THR A 45 2.08 -0.16 -4.58
CA THR A 45 1.62 -0.41 -5.95
C THR A 45 2.05 -1.80 -6.43
N GLN A 46 3.27 -2.21 -6.14
CA GLN A 46 3.77 -3.54 -6.51
C GLN A 46 3.03 -4.67 -5.78
N VAL A 47 2.74 -4.49 -4.50
CA VAL A 47 1.93 -5.45 -3.73
C VAL A 47 0.52 -5.56 -4.32
N PHE A 48 -0.11 -4.42 -4.61
CA PHE A 48 -1.44 -4.38 -5.22
C PHE A 48 -1.47 -5.07 -6.60
N LYS A 49 -0.49 -4.77 -7.45
CA LYS A 49 -0.39 -5.33 -8.82
C LYS A 49 -0.23 -6.86 -8.82
N LYS A 50 0.42 -7.42 -7.81
CA LYS A 50 0.66 -8.86 -7.65
C LYS A 50 -0.42 -9.57 -6.81
N SER A 51 -1.36 -8.84 -6.25
CA SER A 51 -2.38 -9.41 -5.37
C SER A 51 -3.45 -10.15 -6.15
N ASP A 52 -3.52 -11.46 -5.97
CA ASP A 52 -4.59 -12.29 -6.55
C ASP A 52 -5.97 -11.87 -6.03
N ALA A 53 -6.07 -11.51 -4.76
CA ALA A 53 -7.29 -11.01 -4.16
C ALA A 53 -7.78 -9.71 -4.81
N ALA A 54 -6.88 -8.77 -5.07
CA ALA A 54 -7.23 -7.51 -5.73
C ALA A 54 -7.73 -7.76 -7.17
N ARG A 55 -7.09 -8.68 -7.89
CA ARG A 55 -7.48 -9.07 -9.25
C ARG A 55 -8.84 -9.78 -9.28
N ASP A 56 -9.09 -10.67 -8.34
CA ASP A 56 -10.36 -11.35 -8.17
C ASP A 56 -11.51 -10.38 -7.85
N TRP A 57 -11.26 -9.40 -6.98
CA TRP A 57 -12.29 -8.45 -6.53
C TRP A 57 -12.58 -7.34 -7.54
N PHE A 58 -11.56 -6.82 -8.22
CA PHE A 58 -11.67 -5.63 -9.09
C PHE A 58 -11.45 -5.90 -10.57
N GLY A 59 -10.94 -7.07 -10.91
CA GLY A 59 -10.58 -7.46 -12.27
C GLY A 59 -9.19 -6.99 -12.69
N ASP A 60 -8.59 -7.73 -13.62
CA ASP A 60 -7.22 -7.47 -14.10
C ASP A 60 -7.08 -6.10 -14.75
N GLU A 61 -8.04 -5.70 -15.57
CA GLU A 61 -8.00 -4.42 -16.28
C GLU A 61 -7.95 -3.23 -15.32
N PHE A 62 -8.79 -3.25 -14.28
CA PHE A 62 -8.78 -2.20 -13.26
C PHE A 62 -7.45 -2.19 -12.51
N VAL A 63 -6.96 -3.35 -12.07
CA VAL A 63 -5.72 -3.46 -11.29
C VAL A 63 -4.53 -2.94 -12.11
N ASP A 64 -4.42 -3.35 -13.36
CA ASP A 64 -3.31 -2.93 -14.23
C ASP A 64 -3.37 -1.44 -14.55
N HIS A 65 -4.55 -0.91 -14.85
CA HIS A 65 -4.72 0.53 -15.11
C HIS A 65 -4.42 1.37 -13.86
N PHE A 66 -4.99 0.99 -12.72
CA PHE A 66 -4.76 1.72 -11.46
C PHE A 66 -3.29 1.68 -11.04
N ALA A 67 -2.63 0.51 -11.15
CA ALA A 67 -1.21 0.38 -10.87
C ALA A 67 -0.36 1.27 -11.79
N ALA A 68 -0.67 1.32 -13.09
CA ALA A 68 0.04 2.18 -14.05
C ALA A 68 -0.07 3.66 -13.68
N THR A 69 -1.24 4.13 -13.24
CA THR A 69 -1.40 5.52 -12.76
C THR A 69 -0.55 5.81 -11.53
N ARG A 70 -0.44 4.86 -10.59
CA ARG A 70 0.39 5.02 -9.38
C ARG A 70 1.88 4.97 -9.68
N GLU A 71 2.30 4.12 -10.61
CA GLU A 71 3.69 4.08 -11.10
C GLU A 71 4.07 5.39 -11.81
N TRP A 72 3.13 6.00 -12.53
CA TRP A 72 3.34 7.33 -13.13
C TRP A 72 3.52 8.43 -12.07
N GLU A 73 2.66 8.47 -11.06
CA GLU A 73 2.78 9.41 -9.93
C GLU A 73 4.12 9.27 -9.20
N TRP A 74 4.57 8.04 -9.01
CA TRP A 74 5.87 7.77 -8.39
C TRP A 74 7.02 8.33 -9.21
N ARG A 75 7.00 8.17 -10.54
CA ARG A 75 8.01 8.76 -11.42
C ARG A 75 8.02 10.28 -11.33
N GLN A 76 6.85 10.92 -11.34
CA GLN A 76 6.75 12.38 -11.19
C GLN A 76 7.34 12.85 -9.85
N TRP A 77 7.10 12.09 -8.79
CA TRP A 77 7.66 12.40 -7.48
C TRP A 77 9.19 12.26 -7.46
N LEU A 78 9.75 11.27 -8.13
CA LEU A 78 11.21 11.08 -8.23
C LEU A 78 11.91 12.22 -8.98
N ASP A 79 11.22 12.84 -9.94
CA ASP A 79 11.76 13.96 -10.71
C ASP A 79 11.65 15.30 -9.94
N ALA A 80 10.86 15.34 -8.87
CA ALA A 80 10.65 16.54 -8.08
C ALA A 80 11.77 16.72 -7.04
N VAL A 81 12.41 17.89 -7.05
CA VAL A 81 13.35 18.28 -5.99
C VAL A 81 12.58 18.87 -4.81
N THR A 82 12.66 18.19 -3.67
CA THR A 82 11.96 18.61 -2.44
C THR A 82 12.66 19.76 -1.74
N ASP A 83 11.92 20.56 -0.97
CA ASP A 83 12.53 21.63 -0.14
C ASP A 83 13.50 21.07 0.90
N TRP A 84 13.26 19.85 1.38
CA TRP A 84 14.17 19.17 2.29
C TRP A 84 15.53 18.89 1.61
N GLU A 85 15.53 18.39 0.37
CA GLU A 85 16.77 18.15 -0.40
C GLU A 85 17.51 19.46 -0.68
N ARG A 86 16.77 20.52 -1.05
CA ARG A 86 17.35 21.84 -1.28
C ARG A 86 18.02 22.37 -0.02
N GLN A 87 17.35 22.33 1.13
CA GLN A 87 17.91 22.76 2.41
C GLN A 87 19.11 21.91 2.85
N ARG A 88 19.02 20.60 2.62
CA ARG A 88 20.05 19.65 3.06
C ARG A 88 21.34 19.76 2.25
N TYR A 89 21.24 19.99 0.95
CA TYR A 89 22.38 19.88 0.03
C TYR A 89 22.85 21.22 -0.55
N PHE A 90 22.12 22.30 -0.33
CA PHE A 90 22.46 23.61 -0.92
C PHE A 90 23.85 24.14 -0.49
N GLU A 91 24.27 23.86 0.73
CA GLU A 91 25.57 24.31 1.26
C GLU A 91 26.68 23.24 1.25
N ILE A 92 26.36 22.01 0.85
CA ILE A 92 27.31 20.88 0.90
C ILE A 92 28.02 20.67 -0.43
N ILE A 93 27.49 21.20 -1.47
CA ILE A 93 28.07 21.20 -2.78
C ILE A 93 28.88 22.49 -2.99
#